data_e120e75a1a9facd80758b217d35aa842
#
_entry.id   e120e75a1a9facd80758b217d35aa842
#
_cell.length_a   1.000
_cell.length_b   1.000
_cell.length_c   1.000
_cell.angle_alpha   90.00
_cell.angle_beta   90.00
_cell.angle_gamma   90.00
#
_symmetry.space_group_name_H-M   'P 1'
#
loop_
_entity.id
_entity.type
_entity.pdbx_description
1 polymer ?
#
loop_
_entity_poly.entity_id
_entity_poly.type
_entity_poly.pdbx_seq_one_letter_code
_entity_poly.pdbx_strand_id
1 'polypeptide(L)'
;MIKLDNIKKVFRTDDVETWALQNVSLEVKEGEFVAIMGPSGCGKSTLLNILGLIDNPTEGTYLLNGTDVSRMQENERTELRKGTIGFVFQSFNLIEELNVMENIELPLLYMGISRSERRRRVQEIMERVGIAHRSKHFPCQLSGGQQQRVAIARAVIPSPKIILADEPTGNLDSRNGREVMDLLAELHREGTTIIMVTHSQHDANYADRIVNLFDGQVVSQVEM
;
A
#
# COMPACT_ATOMS: atom_id res chain seq x y z
N MET A 1 14.04 1.52 8.21
CA MET A 1 13.33 0.35 7.66
C MET A 1 13.44 0.26 6.14
N ILE A 2 13.12 1.29 5.40
CA ILE A 2 13.27 1.39 3.94
C ILE A 2 14.33 2.43 3.62
N LYS A 3 15.24 2.12 2.68
CA LYS A 3 16.21 3.08 2.16
C LYS A 3 16.35 2.89 0.66
N LEU A 4 16.01 3.93 -0.08
CA LEU A 4 16.25 4.07 -1.51
C LEU A 4 17.43 4.99 -1.74
N ASP A 5 18.36 4.59 -2.59
CA ASP A 5 19.50 5.39 -2.97
C ASP A 5 19.63 5.45 -4.49
N ASN A 6 19.45 6.67 -5.03
CA ASN A 6 19.57 6.99 -6.45
C ASN A 6 18.72 6.08 -7.37
N ILE A 7 17.49 5.75 -6.95
CA ILE A 7 16.59 4.90 -7.72
C ILE A 7 16.21 5.57 -9.04
N LYS A 8 16.40 4.82 -10.13
CA LYS A 8 15.91 5.16 -11.46
C LYS A 8 14.97 4.08 -11.97
N LYS A 9 13.94 4.49 -12.69
CA LYS A 9 13.07 3.57 -13.42
C LYS A 9 12.80 4.09 -14.81
N VAL A 10 13.17 3.30 -15.80
CA VAL A 10 12.99 3.58 -17.22
C VAL A 10 12.16 2.48 -17.83
N PHE A 11 11.08 2.88 -18.51
CA PHE A 11 10.29 2.00 -19.35
C PHE A 11 10.73 2.19 -20.80
N ARG A 12 11.05 1.10 -21.48
CA ARG A 12 11.49 1.11 -22.88
C ARG A 12 10.50 0.34 -23.73
N THR A 13 10.05 0.99 -24.78
CA THR A 13 9.39 0.34 -25.93
C THR A 13 10.31 0.48 -27.13
N ASP A 14 9.96 -0.14 -28.26
CA ASP A 14 10.80 -0.11 -29.47
C ASP A 14 11.12 1.31 -29.94
N ASP A 15 10.22 2.28 -29.71
CA ASP A 15 10.33 3.65 -30.23
C ASP A 15 10.47 4.72 -29.14
N VAL A 16 10.20 4.41 -27.86
CA VAL A 16 10.12 5.43 -26.79
C VAL A 16 10.79 4.94 -25.50
N GLU A 17 11.58 5.82 -24.91
CA GLU A 17 12.14 5.66 -23.58
C GLU A 17 11.48 6.67 -22.62
N THR A 18 10.80 6.15 -21.58
CA THR A 18 10.11 6.98 -20.58
C THR A 18 10.80 6.84 -19.22
N TRP A 19 11.33 7.94 -18.72
CA TRP A 19 11.94 8.05 -17.42
C TRP A 19 10.85 8.30 -16.35
N ALA A 20 10.43 7.25 -15.67
CA ALA A 20 9.39 7.36 -14.65
C ALA A 20 9.96 7.80 -13.29
N LEU A 21 11.19 7.42 -12.96
CA LEU A 21 11.92 7.87 -11.76
C LEU A 21 13.34 8.22 -12.12
N GLN A 22 13.85 9.32 -11.53
CA GLN A 22 15.16 9.90 -11.81
C GLN A 22 15.87 10.25 -10.50
N ASN A 23 16.84 9.39 -10.09
CA ASN A 23 17.66 9.59 -8.89
C ASN A 23 16.84 9.81 -7.60
N VAL A 24 15.79 9.04 -7.40
CA VAL A 24 14.97 9.11 -6.17
C VAL A 24 15.75 8.51 -5.01
N SER A 25 16.00 9.32 -3.99
CA SER A 25 16.55 8.88 -2.70
C SER A 25 15.54 9.20 -1.61
N LEU A 26 15.21 8.19 -0.81
CA LEU A 26 14.19 8.27 0.23
C LEU A 26 14.54 7.29 1.36
N GLU A 27 14.42 7.75 2.59
CA GLU A 27 14.50 6.88 3.76
C GLU A 27 13.18 6.94 4.52
N VAL A 28 12.66 5.77 4.93
CA VAL A 28 11.45 5.66 5.77
C VAL A 28 11.81 4.82 6.99
N LYS A 29 11.55 5.38 8.17
CA LYS A 29 11.79 4.73 9.46
C LYS A 29 10.70 3.71 9.77
N GLU A 30 10.98 2.79 10.67
CA GLU A 30 9.97 1.88 11.20
C GLU A 30 8.92 2.66 12.00
N GLY A 31 7.64 2.36 11.79
CA GLY A 31 6.53 3.06 12.43
C GLY A 31 6.25 4.47 11.89
N GLU A 32 6.92 4.92 10.81
CA GLU A 32 6.69 6.24 10.22
C GLU A 32 5.50 6.20 9.24
N PHE A 33 4.69 7.25 9.25
CA PHE A 33 3.66 7.49 8.23
C PHE A 33 4.14 8.57 7.26
N VAL A 34 4.42 8.18 6.03
CA VAL A 34 4.90 9.08 4.96
C VAL A 34 3.82 9.25 3.90
N ALA A 35 3.51 10.50 3.54
CA ALA A 35 2.69 10.83 2.38
C ALA A 35 3.58 11.25 1.20
N ILE A 36 3.39 10.63 0.04
CA ILE A 36 4.04 11.00 -1.21
C ILE A 36 3.04 11.77 -2.05
N MET A 37 3.31 13.04 -2.29
CA MET A 37 2.46 13.94 -3.07
C MET A 37 3.11 14.33 -4.39
N GLY A 38 2.30 14.73 -5.36
CA GLY A 38 2.75 15.25 -6.65
C GLY A 38 1.67 15.16 -7.72
N PRO A 39 1.85 15.82 -8.87
CA PRO A 39 0.89 15.82 -9.96
C PRO A 39 0.69 14.41 -10.56
N SER A 40 -0.40 14.24 -11.32
CA SER A 40 -0.61 12.98 -12.05
C SER A 40 0.54 12.73 -13.03
N GLY A 41 0.97 11.47 -13.15
CA GLY A 41 2.05 11.08 -14.05
C GLY A 41 3.48 11.34 -13.54
N CYS A 42 3.68 11.94 -12.37
CA CYS A 42 5.03 12.25 -11.86
C CYS A 42 5.83 11.05 -11.31
N GLY A 43 5.30 9.81 -11.40
CA GLY A 43 6.02 8.59 -10.98
C GLY A 43 5.59 8.00 -9.64
N LYS A 44 4.55 8.52 -8.96
CA LYS A 44 4.11 8.04 -7.62
C LYS A 44 3.79 6.55 -7.57
N SER A 45 2.93 6.07 -8.46
CA SER A 45 2.55 4.65 -8.50
C SER A 45 3.72 3.76 -8.92
N THR A 46 4.64 4.27 -9.77
CA THR A 46 5.88 3.56 -10.10
C THR A 46 6.77 3.40 -8.86
N LEU A 47 6.92 4.46 -8.08
CA LEU A 47 7.66 4.42 -6.82
C LEU A 47 7.02 3.45 -5.83
N LEU A 48 5.68 3.50 -5.70
CA LEU A 48 4.92 2.59 -4.83
C LEU A 48 5.09 1.12 -5.24
N ASN A 49 5.11 0.82 -6.56
CA ASN A 49 5.33 -0.53 -7.07
C ASN A 49 6.74 -1.05 -6.75
N ILE A 50 7.76 -0.19 -6.80
CA ILE A 50 9.13 -0.56 -6.41
C ILE A 50 9.18 -0.80 -4.90
N LEU A 51 8.64 0.11 -4.08
CA LEU A 51 8.54 -0.05 -2.63
C LEU A 51 7.80 -1.33 -2.24
N GLY A 52 6.78 -1.67 -3.01
CA GLY A 52 5.95 -2.87 -2.83
C GLY A 52 6.55 -4.15 -3.37
N LEU A 53 7.76 -4.13 -3.91
CA LEU A 53 8.41 -5.30 -4.52
C LEU A 53 7.58 -5.91 -5.67
N ILE A 54 6.71 -5.10 -6.31
CA ILE A 54 5.96 -5.50 -7.51
C ILE A 54 6.86 -5.37 -8.73
N ASP A 55 7.69 -4.30 -8.75
CA ASP A 55 8.63 -4.02 -9.83
C ASP A 55 10.04 -3.77 -9.29
N ASN A 56 11.05 -3.87 -10.13
CA ASN A 56 12.45 -3.57 -9.78
C ASN A 56 12.84 -2.18 -10.31
N PRO A 57 13.74 -1.47 -9.62
CA PRO A 57 14.39 -0.32 -10.20
C PRO A 57 15.25 -0.73 -11.40
N THR A 58 15.46 0.18 -12.35
CA THR A 58 16.42 -0.01 -13.45
C THR A 58 17.84 0.18 -12.96
N GLU A 59 18.06 1.17 -12.07
CA GLU A 59 19.32 1.48 -11.41
C GLU A 59 19.06 1.97 -9.98
N GLY A 60 20.13 2.00 -9.18
CA GLY A 60 20.08 2.41 -7.78
C GLY A 60 19.99 1.22 -6.82
N THR A 61 19.90 1.52 -5.52
CA THR A 61 19.86 0.51 -4.46
C THR A 61 18.61 0.67 -3.62
N TYR A 62 17.90 -0.43 -3.37
CA TYR A 62 16.78 -0.50 -2.45
C TYR A 62 17.10 -1.47 -1.30
N LEU A 63 17.28 -0.92 -0.10
CA LEU A 63 17.44 -1.71 1.12
C LEU A 63 16.10 -1.78 1.87
N LEU A 64 15.62 -2.98 2.13
CA LEU A 64 14.47 -3.26 2.99
C LEU A 64 14.97 -4.02 4.23
N ASN A 65 14.84 -3.41 5.41
CA ASN A 65 15.41 -3.96 6.67
C ASN A 65 16.90 -4.32 6.58
N GLY A 66 17.68 -3.52 5.85
CA GLY A 66 19.11 -3.74 5.65
C GLY A 66 19.47 -4.77 4.57
N THR A 67 18.47 -5.45 3.97
CA THR A 67 18.68 -6.39 2.87
C THR A 67 18.52 -5.67 1.52
N ASP A 68 19.48 -5.81 0.61
CA ASP A 68 19.37 -5.28 -0.75
C ASP A 68 18.38 -6.13 -1.56
N VAL A 69 17.29 -5.49 -1.97
CA VAL A 69 16.20 -6.12 -2.73
C VAL A 69 16.15 -5.65 -4.19
N SER A 70 17.09 -4.78 -4.61
CA SER A 70 17.08 -4.09 -5.91
C SER A 70 17.05 -5.03 -7.10
N ARG A 71 17.68 -6.21 -6.97
CA ARG A 71 17.89 -7.18 -8.07
C ARG A 71 17.26 -8.55 -7.78
N MET A 72 16.40 -8.64 -6.76
CA MET A 72 15.71 -9.89 -6.44
C MET A 72 14.84 -10.36 -7.61
N GLN A 73 14.83 -11.67 -7.82
CA GLN A 73 13.95 -12.32 -8.78
C GLN A 73 12.49 -12.29 -8.28
N GLU A 74 11.54 -12.48 -9.21
CA GLU A 74 10.11 -12.40 -8.91
C GLU A 74 9.68 -13.33 -7.75
N ASN A 75 10.20 -14.56 -7.74
CA ASN A 75 9.88 -15.52 -6.66
C ASN A 75 10.38 -15.05 -5.30
N GLU A 76 11.60 -14.48 -5.22
CA GLU A 76 12.18 -13.96 -3.99
C GLU A 76 11.40 -12.75 -3.49
N ARG A 77 11.04 -11.83 -4.39
CA ARG A 77 10.18 -10.66 -4.08
C ARG A 77 8.81 -11.10 -3.56
N THR A 78 8.20 -12.10 -4.21
CA THR A 78 6.90 -12.63 -3.81
C THR A 78 6.94 -13.23 -2.41
N GLU A 79 7.97 -14.01 -2.08
CA GLU A 79 8.12 -14.58 -0.73
C GLU A 79 8.37 -13.48 0.32
N LEU A 80 9.22 -12.49 0.02
CA LEU A 80 9.50 -11.39 0.94
C LEU A 80 8.27 -10.49 1.15
N ARG A 81 7.46 -10.28 0.11
CA ARG A 81 6.21 -9.50 0.17
C ARG A 81 5.15 -10.15 1.06
N LYS A 82 5.06 -11.50 1.05
CA LYS A 82 4.10 -12.23 1.86
C LYS A 82 4.24 -11.89 3.35
N GLY A 83 3.18 -11.41 3.96
CA GLY A 83 3.15 -11.06 5.37
C GLY A 83 3.99 -9.85 5.79
N THR A 84 4.77 -9.24 4.88
CA THR A 84 5.60 -8.06 5.16
C THR A 84 4.93 -6.77 4.68
N ILE A 85 4.27 -6.81 3.50
CA ILE A 85 3.71 -5.64 2.84
C ILE A 85 2.22 -5.87 2.57
N GLY A 86 1.37 -4.96 3.05
CA GLY A 86 -0.04 -4.87 2.71
C GLY A 86 -0.29 -3.76 1.69
N PHE A 87 -1.21 -3.98 0.75
CA PHE A 87 -1.58 -3.00 -0.27
C PHE A 87 -3.03 -2.56 -0.13
N VAL A 88 -3.24 -1.25 -0.20
CA VAL A 88 -4.55 -0.60 -0.28
C VAL A 88 -4.59 0.23 -1.55
N PHE A 89 -5.51 -0.05 -2.46
CA PHE A 89 -5.61 0.60 -3.77
C PHE A 89 -6.85 1.50 -3.85
N GLN A 90 -6.79 2.51 -4.68
CA GLN A 90 -7.90 3.39 -5.00
C GLN A 90 -9.12 2.64 -5.54
N SER A 91 -8.89 1.63 -6.40
CA SER A 91 -9.95 0.82 -7.03
C SER A 91 -10.32 -0.43 -6.21
N PHE A 92 -9.96 -0.48 -4.92
CA PHE A 92 -10.20 -1.57 -3.97
C PHE A 92 -9.57 -2.90 -4.37
N ASN A 93 -9.52 -3.25 -5.64
CA ASN A 93 -8.98 -4.48 -6.23
C ASN A 93 -9.49 -5.75 -5.52
N LEU A 94 -10.80 -5.78 -5.22
CA LEU A 94 -11.45 -6.96 -4.69
C LEU A 94 -11.71 -7.96 -5.82
N ILE A 95 -11.68 -9.24 -5.47
CA ILE A 95 -12.04 -10.31 -6.40
C ILE A 95 -13.56 -10.43 -6.40
N GLU A 96 -14.20 -10.14 -7.53
CA GLU A 96 -15.65 -10.05 -7.66
C GLU A 96 -16.38 -11.37 -7.40
N GLU A 97 -15.73 -12.51 -7.68
CA GLU A 97 -16.26 -13.87 -7.49
C GLU A 97 -16.15 -14.35 -6.03
N LEU A 98 -15.45 -13.59 -5.17
CA LEU A 98 -15.27 -13.90 -3.77
C LEU A 98 -16.13 -12.97 -2.90
N ASN A 99 -16.77 -13.51 -1.86
CA ASN A 99 -17.44 -12.70 -0.87
C ASN A 99 -16.47 -11.93 0.03
N VAL A 100 -16.96 -11.08 0.93
CA VAL A 100 -16.16 -10.27 1.86
C VAL A 100 -15.20 -11.13 2.66
N MET A 101 -15.71 -12.21 3.28
CA MET A 101 -14.90 -13.09 4.12
C MET A 101 -13.77 -13.75 3.31
N GLU A 102 -14.08 -14.23 2.11
CA GLU A 102 -13.13 -14.89 1.21
C GLU A 102 -12.06 -13.94 0.69
N ASN A 103 -12.43 -12.70 0.31
CA ASN A 103 -11.47 -11.66 -0.07
C ASN A 103 -10.47 -11.36 1.05
N ILE A 104 -10.95 -11.26 2.30
CA ILE A 104 -10.10 -10.98 3.47
C ILE A 104 -9.23 -12.18 3.82
N GLU A 105 -9.76 -13.42 3.69
CA GLU A 105 -9.05 -14.66 4.02
C GLU A 105 -7.86 -14.95 3.08
N LEU A 106 -7.91 -14.44 1.85
CA LEU A 106 -7.03 -14.82 0.76
C LEU A 106 -5.52 -14.75 1.09
N PRO A 107 -4.99 -13.66 1.69
CA PRO A 107 -3.57 -13.59 2.05
C PRO A 107 -3.13 -14.72 3.01
N LEU A 108 -3.97 -15.05 3.98
CA LEU A 108 -3.68 -16.10 4.96
C LEU A 108 -3.69 -17.50 4.32
N LEU A 109 -4.49 -17.69 3.26
CA LEU A 109 -4.49 -18.92 2.48
C LEU A 109 -3.14 -19.12 1.79
N TYR A 110 -2.60 -18.09 1.14
CA TYR A 110 -1.28 -18.11 0.50
C TYR A 110 -0.12 -18.26 1.51
N MET A 111 -0.33 -17.85 2.75
CA MET A 111 0.65 -18.06 3.84
C MET A 111 0.56 -19.47 4.46
N GLY A 112 -0.35 -20.33 4.01
CA GLY A 112 -0.51 -21.69 4.53
C GLY A 112 -1.09 -21.76 5.94
N ILE A 113 -1.75 -20.69 6.42
CA ILE A 113 -2.36 -20.65 7.77
C ILE A 113 -3.53 -21.64 7.84
N SER A 114 -3.66 -22.35 8.96
CA SER A 114 -4.72 -23.34 9.17
C SER A 114 -6.12 -22.73 9.06
N ARG A 115 -7.10 -23.53 8.60
CA ARG A 115 -8.49 -23.06 8.40
C ARG A 115 -9.13 -22.48 9.66
N SER A 116 -8.88 -23.08 10.82
CA SER A 116 -9.42 -22.60 12.09
C SER A 116 -8.89 -21.22 12.45
N GLU A 117 -7.57 -21.03 12.31
CA GLU A 117 -6.89 -19.76 12.60
C GLU A 117 -7.28 -18.67 11.60
N ARG A 118 -7.39 -18.99 10.29
CA ARG A 118 -7.89 -18.04 9.28
C ARG A 118 -9.27 -17.52 9.64
N ARG A 119 -10.22 -18.43 9.98
CA ARG A 119 -11.58 -18.04 10.35
C ARG A 119 -11.62 -17.11 11.57
N ARG A 120 -10.80 -17.41 12.58
CA ARG A 120 -10.71 -16.58 13.78
C ARG A 120 -10.22 -15.16 13.42
N ARG A 121 -9.08 -15.06 12.71
CA ARG A 121 -8.52 -13.76 12.30
C ARG A 121 -9.44 -12.97 11.38
N VAL A 122 -10.10 -13.64 10.43
CA VAL A 122 -11.06 -12.98 9.53
C VAL A 122 -12.23 -12.41 10.31
N GLN A 123 -12.78 -13.14 11.28
CA GLN A 123 -13.87 -12.64 12.12
C GLN A 123 -13.41 -11.40 12.92
N GLU A 124 -12.27 -11.47 13.58
CA GLU A 124 -11.70 -10.38 14.38
C GLU A 124 -11.48 -9.10 13.52
N ILE A 125 -10.86 -9.25 12.35
CA ILE A 125 -10.60 -8.08 11.50
C ILE A 125 -11.89 -7.50 10.91
N MET A 126 -12.87 -8.32 10.54
CA MET A 126 -14.17 -7.83 10.04
C MET A 126 -14.91 -7.03 11.12
N GLU A 127 -14.85 -7.45 12.38
CA GLU A 127 -15.42 -6.71 13.50
C GLU A 127 -14.69 -5.39 13.70
N ARG A 128 -13.36 -5.40 13.70
CA ARG A 128 -12.51 -4.21 13.84
C ARG A 128 -12.81 -3.15 12.80
N VAL A 129 -12.92 -3.53 11.51
CA VAL A 129 -13.21 -2.57 10.43
C VAL A 129 -14.71 -2.30 10.25
N GLY A 130 -15.58 -2.90 11.08
CA GLY A 130 -17.03 -2.66 11.07
C GLY A 130 -17.78 -3.26 9.87
N ILE A 131 -17.28 -4.37 9.27
CA ILE A 131 -17.86 -4.99 8.07
C ILE A 131 -18.45 -6.41 8.32
N ALA A 132 -18.42 -6.91 9.56
CA ALA A 132 -18.83 -8.28 9.89
C ALA A 132 -20.25 -8.62 9.45
N HIS A 133 -21.18 -7.66 9.48
CA HIS A 133 -22.56 -7.81 9.03
C HIS A 133 -22.70 -8.03 7.51
N ARG A 134 -21.63 -7.86 6.74
CA ARG A 134 -21.55 -8.04 5.29
C ARG A 134 -20.70 -9.25 4.87
N SER A 135 -20.29 -10.12 5.80
CA SER A 135 -19.34 -11.23 5.57
C SER A 135 -19.62 -12.09 4.34
N LYS A 136 -20.91 -12.31 4.01
CA LYS A 136 -21.36 -13.14 2.87
C LYS A 136 -21.71 -12.34 1.61
N HIS A 137 -21.59 -11.01 1.64
CA HIS A 137 -21.89 -10.17 0.47
C HIS A 137 -20.71 -10.18 -0.50
N PHE A 138 -21.01 -10.00 -1.78
CA PHE A 138 -20.02 -9.85 -2.85
C PHE A 138 -19.68 -8.38 -3.07
N PRO A 139 -18.52 -8.03 -3.67
CA PRO A 139 -18.12 -6.65 -3.91
C PRO A 139 -19.18 -5.77 -4.57
N CYS A 140 -19.86 -6.27 -5.59
CA CYS A 140 -20.95 -5.56 -6.29
C CYS A 140 -22.17 -5.19 -5.41
N GLN A 141 -22.28 -5.78 -4.22
CA GLN A 141 -23.34 -5.51 -3.25
C GLN A 141 -22.94 -4.51 -2.15
N LEU A 142 -21.73 -3.95 -2.24
CA LEU A 142 -21.14 -3.08 -1.23
C LEU A 142 -21.03 -1.64 -1.75
N SER A 143 -21.18 -0.67 -0.85
CA SER A 143 -20.80 0.72 -1.15
C SER A 143 -19.26 0.84 -1.28
N GLY A 144 -18.76 1.91 -1.94
CA GLY A 144 -17.33 2.15 -2.09
C GLY A 144 -16.59 2.16 -0.74
N GLY A 145 -17.15 2.82 0.28
CA GLY A 145 -16.56 2.81 1.63
C GLY A 145 -16.51 1.42 2.26
N GLN A 146 -17.53 0.58 2.03
CA GLN A 146 -17.52 -0.81 2.49
C GLN A 146 -16.47 -1.64 1.74
N GLN A 147 -16.35 -1.47 0.42
CA GLN A 147 -15.32 -2.13 -0.38
C GLN A 147 -13.91 -1.74 0.09
N GLN A 148 -13.68 -0.46 0.40
CA GLN A 148 -12.37 -0.01 0.90
C GLN A 148 -12.06 -0.59 2.28
N ARG A 149 -13.03 -0.70 3.18
CA ARG A 149 -12.85 -1.39 4.47
C ARG A 149 -12.45 -2.85 4.29
N VAL A 150 -13.04 -3.55 3.31
CA VAL A 150 -12.66 -4.94 2.95
C VAL A 150 -11.23 -4.97 2.40
N ALA A 151 -10.85 -4.03 1.54
CA ALA A 151 -9.50 -3.93 0.99
C ALA A 151 -8.45 -3.68 2.09
N ILE A 152 -8.76 -2.79 3.06
CA ILE A 152 -7.89 -2.55 4.21
C ILE A 152 -7.82 -3.80 5.09
N ALA A 153 -8.94 -4.44 5.42
CA ALA A 153 -8.95 -5.67 6.20
C ALA A 153 -8.08 -6.76 5.55
N ARG A 154 -8.18 -6.93 4.22
CA ARG A 154 -7.33 -7.84 3.45
C ARG A 154 -5.85 -7.46 3.53
N ALA A 155 -5.53 -6.16 3.49
CA ALA A 155 -4.15 -5.69 3.57
C ALA A 155 -3.52 -5.93 4.94
N VAL A 156 -4.29 -5.80 6.03
CA VAL A 156 -3.77 -5.85 7.41
C VAL A 156 -3.86 -7.22 8.08
N ILE A 157 -4.70 -8.14 7.57
CA ILE A 157 -4.92 -9.45 8.20
C ILE A 157 -3.63 -10.29 8.36
N PRO A 158 -2.60 -10.19 7.48
CA PRO A 158 -1.32 -10.84 7.68
C PRO A 158 -0.48 -10.22 8.81
N SER A 159 -0.90 -9.09 9.39
CA SER A 159 -0.12 -8.26 10.32
C SER A 159 1.17 -7.73 9.66
N PRO A 160 1.06 -7.03 8.52
CA PRO A 160 2.22 -6.57 7.77
C PRO A 160 2.98 -5.50 8.55
N LYS A 161 4.29 -5.38 8.30
CA LYS A 161 5.12 -4.30 8.85
C LYS A 161 4.94 -2.99 8.10
N ILE A 162 4.53 -3.06 6.82
CA ILE A 162 4.38 -1.92 5.92
C ILE A 162 3.02 -2.00 5.25
N ILE A 163 2.32 -0.88 5.20
CA ILE A 163 1.14 -0.67 4.36
C ILE A 163 1.50 0.35 3.27
N LEU A 164 1.26 -0.02 2.04
CA LEU A 164 1.35 0.85 0.88
C LEU A 164 -0.05 1.20 0.41
N ALA A 165 -0.40 2.48 0.44
CA ALA A 165 -1.73 2.98 0.07
C ALA A 165 -1.63 3.88 -1.16
N ASP A 166 -2.27 3.48 -2.26
CA ASP A 166 -2.34 4.27 -3.50
C ASP A 166 -3.70 4.96 -3.57
N GLU A 167 -3.74 6.25 -3.28
CA GLU A 167 -4.94 7.10 -3.26
C GLU A 167 -6.13 6.46 -2.52
N PRO A 168 -6.00 6.08 -1.24
CA PRO A 168 -6.95 5.20 -0.55
C PRO A 168 -8.36 5.78 -0.39
N THR A 169 -8.52 7.08 -0.62
CA THR A 169 -9.80 7.81 -0.51
C THR A 169 -10.33 8.31 -1.86
N GLY A 170 -9.56 8.14 -2.94
CA GLY A 170 -9.82 8.79 -4.23
C GLY A 170 -11.18 8.46 -4.87
N ASN A 171 -11.79 7.31 -4.54
CA ASN A 171 -13.11 6.90 -5.03
C ASN A 171 -14.21 6.97 -3.95
N LEU A 172 -13.98 7.74 -2.87
CA LEU A 172 -14.90 7.82 -1.73
C LEU A 172 -15.45 9.22 -1.55
N ASP A 173 -16.66 9.30 -1.00
CA ASP A 173 -17.17 10.57 -0.46
C ASP A 173 -16.39 11.01 0.79
N SER A 174 -16.53 12.27 1.17
CA SER A 174 -15.78 12.87 2.27
C SER A 174 -15.97 12.19 3.63
N ARG A 175 -17.13 11.56 3.87
CA ARG A 175 -17.38 10.85 5.13
C ARG A 175 -16.64 9.52 5.14
N ASN A 176 -16.85 8.70 4.11
CA ASN A 176 -16.17 7.40 3.98
C ASN A 176 -14.65 7.59 3.88
N GLY A 177 -14.19 8.64 3.20
CA GLY A 177 -12.75 8.99 3.13
C GLY A 177 -12.15 9.23 4.51
N ARG A 178 -12.80 10.03 5.37
CA ARG A 178 -12.33 10.25 6.75
C ARG A 178 -12.27 8.96 7.55
N GLU A 179 -13.32 8.14 7.49
CA GLU A 179 -13.35 6.86 8.20
C GLU A 179 -12.21 5.91 7.77
N VAL A 180 -11.81 5.94 6.50
CA VAL A 180 -10.66 5.21 5.97
C VAL A 180 -9.34 5.79 6.49
N MET A 181 -9.18 7.11 6.48
CA MET A 181 -7.97 7.75 7.00
C MET A 181 -7.82 7.55 8.51
N ASP A 182 -8.91 7.61 9.27
CA ASP A 182 -8.91 7.34 10.72
C ASP A 182 -8.46 5.89 11.02
N LEU A 183 -8.88 4.91 10.19
CA LEU A 183 -8.45 3.53 10.31
C LEU A 183 -6.95 3.37 10.00
N LEU A 184 -6.42 4.04 8.97
CA LEU A 184 -4.98 4.05 8.69
C LEU A 184 -4.19 4.71 9.83
N ALA A 185 -4.68 5.83 10.36
CA ALA A 185 -4.07 6.49 11.51
C ALA A 185 -4.07 5.62 12.78
N GLU A 186 -5.10 4.79 12.99
CA GLU A 186 -5.12 3.81 14.07
C GLU A 186 -4.02 2.76 13.90
N LEU A 187 -3.88 2.19 12.69
CA LEU A 187 -2.83 1.23 12.36
C LEU A 187 -1.42 1.82 12.54
N HIS A 188 -1.24 3.08 12.15
CA HIS A 188 0.02 3.80 12.36
C HIS A 188 0.33 3.95 13.87
N ARG A 189 -0.64 4.35 14.69
CA ARG A 189 -0.47 4.44 16.16
C ARG A 189 -0.12 3.10 16.82
N GLU A 190 -0.49 2.00 16.21
CA GLU A 190 -0.09 0.64 16.62
C GLU A 190 1.32 0.24 16.16
N GLY A 191 2.03 1.12 15.46
CA GLY A 191 3.42 0.93 15.01
C GLY A 191 3.57 0.41 13.59
N THR A 192 2.50 0.34 12.79
CA THR A 192 2.60 -0.03 11.37
C THR A 192 3.21 1.13 10.58
N THR A 193 4.23 0.84 9.77
CA THR A 193 4.79 1.81 8.81
C THR A 193 3.81 2.00 7.66
N ILE A 194 3.47 3.25 7.32
CA ILE A 194 2.55 3.55 6.22
C ILE A 194 3.22 4.46 5.19
N ILE A 195 3.12 4.09 3.93
CA ILE A 195 3.50 4.96 2.81
C ILE A 195 2.26 5.13 1.95
N MET A 196 1.77 6.35 1.91
CA MET A 196 0.57 6.70 1.16
C MET A 196 0.91 7.62 0.00
N VAL A 197 0.42 7.29 -1.18
CA VAL A 197 0.39 8.21 -2.33
C VAL A 197 -0.96 8.92 -2.32
N THR A 198 -0.95 10.23 -2.42
CA THR A 198 -2.17 11.03 -2.51
C THR A 198 -1.92 12.35 -3.23
N HIS A 199 -2.99 12.91 -3.81
CA HIS A 199 -3.02 14.30 -4.28
C HIS A 199 -3.84 15.20 -3.35
N SER A 200 -4.45 14.64 -2.31
CA SER A 200 -5.25 15.33 -1.30
C SER A 200 -4.36 15.86 -0.18
N GLN A 201 -4.30 17.18 -0.01
CA GLN A 201 -3.60 17.79 1.14
C GLN A 201 -4.25 17.39 2.47
N HIS A 202 -5.58 17.23 2.48
CA HIS A 202 -6.30 16.79 3.67
C HIS A 202 -5.82 15.43 4.15
N ASP A 203 -5.64 14.47 3.23
CA ASP A 203 -5.20 13.12 3.58
C ASP A 203 -3.70 13.11 3.93
N ALA A 204 -2.88 13.91 3.22
CA ALA A 204 -1.47 14.04 3.51
C ALA A 204 -1.19 14.57 4.94
N ASN A 205 -2.11 15.35 5.52
CA ASN A 205 -1.99 15.88 6.88
C ASN A 205 -2.13 14.80 7.98
N TYR A 206 -2.48 13.55 7.64
CA TYR A 206 -2.43 12.41 8.57
C TYR A 206 -1.03 11.82 8.72
N ALA A 207 -0.11 12.15 7.81
CA ALA A 207 1.25 11.62 7.82
C ALA A 207 2.18 12.45 8.73
N ASP A 208 3.24 11.82 9.23
CA ASP A 208 4.30 12.50 9.98
C ASP A 208 5.15 13.39 9.07
N ARG A 209 5.23 13.02 7.78
CA ARG A 209 6.06 13.71 6.79
C ARG A 209 5.47 13.63 5.39
N ILE A 210 5.60 14.73 4.65
CA ILE A 210 5.21 14.82 3.25
C ILE A 210 6.47 14.85 2.37
N VAL A 211 6.50 13.98 1.37
CA VAL A 211 7.52 13.92 0.32
C VAL A 211 6.89 14.36 -0.98
N ASN A 212 7.39 15.43 -1.58
CA ASN A 212 6.89 15.92 -2.85
C ASN A 212 7.70 15.34 -4.01
N LEU A 213 7.01 14.65 -4.91
CA LEU A 213 7.54 14.06 -6.13
C LEU A 213 7.11 14.91 -7.34
N PHE A 214 8.07 15.28 -8.19
CA PHE A 214 7.83 16.00 -9.43
C PHE A 214 8.73 15.48 -10.54
N ASP A 215 8.18 15.14 -11.70
CA ASP A 215 8.90 14.60 -12.86
C ASP A 215 9.91 13.48 -12.49
N GLY A 216 9.45 12.55 -11.66
CA GLY A 216 10.25 11.41 -11.24
C GLY A 216 11.35 11.71 -10.21
N GLN A 217 11.35 12.90 -9.60
CA GLN A 217 12.36 13.32 -8.61
C GLN A 217 11.71 13.77 -7.30
N VAL A 218 12.38 13.53 -6.19
CA VAL A 218 12.00 14.12 -4.89
C VAL A 218 12.49 15.57 -4.87
N VAL A 219 11.54 16.51 -4.80
CA VAL A 219 11.87 17.96 -4.83
C VAL A 219 11.85 18.62 -3.46
N SER A 220 11.08 18.08 -2.51
CA SER A 220 11.07 18.55 -1.11
C SER A 220 10.55 17.49 -0.16
N GLN A 221 10.93 17.62 1.12
CA GLN A 221 10.42 16.82 2.23
C GLN A 221 10.09 17.78 3.39
N VAL A 222 8.89 17.65 3.95
CA VAL A 222 8.39 18.53 5.02
C VAL A 222 7.89 17.65 6.17
N GLU A 223 8.47 17.82 7.35
CA GLU A 223 7.95 17.23 8.59
C GLU A 223 6.68 17.97 9.03
N MET A 224 5.68 17.25 9.55
CA MET A 224 4.38 17.78 9.97
C MET A 224 4.30 17.97 11.49
#